data_b0ae3c9c47f11b70e077aa562d9a9880
#
_entry.id   b0ae3c9c47f11b70e077aa562d9a9880
#
_cell.length_a   1.000
_cell.length_b   1.000
_cell.length_c   1.000
_cell.angle_alpha   90.00
_cell.angle_beta   90.00
_cell.angle_gamma   90.00
#
_symmetry.space_group_name_H-M   'P 1'
#
loop_
_entity.id
_entity.type
_entity.pdbx_description
1 polymer ?
#
loop_
_entity_poly.entity_id
_entity_poly.type
_entity_poly.pdbx_seq_one_letter_code
_entity_poly.pdbx_strand_id
1 'polypeptide(L)'
;MDKAVQDGTATAPEVLATNVMVMVVPKGNPAEIQSVGDLPHSDHFVLCDPHVPCGDISSQIIDDKRLDVHPSSQERQVADVLGKVASGEADAGWVYSTDATAAGDDVEVIDIPGAEKFTNQIMGAVTAEASHPDQARAVLDILSGDFASTWRERGFTPTE
;
A
#
# COMPACT_ATOMS: atom_id res chain seq x y z
N MET A 1 2.55 -14.52 6.00
CA MET A 1 2.25 -15.82 5.36
C MET A 1 3.27 -16.89 5.77
N ASP A 2 4.56 -16.62 5.74
CA ASP A 2 5.64 -17.59 6.06
C ASP A 2 5.47 -18.30 7.40
N LYS A 3 5.08 -17.56 8.45
CA LYS A 3 4.80 -18.16 9.76
C LYS A 3 3.66 -19.17 9.69
N ALA A 4 2.58 -18.90 8.98
CA ALA A 4 1.46 -19.82 8.84
C ALA A 4 1.84 -21.10 8.11
N VAL A 5 2.75 -21.02 7.13
CA VAL A 5 3.30 -22.18 6.42
C VAL A 5 4.23 -22.98 7.36
N GLN A 6 5.13 -22.31 8.09
CA GLN A 6 6.03 -22.95 9.04
C GLN A 6 5.28 -23.66 10.17
N ASP A 7 4.22 -23.05 10.68
CA ASP A 7 3.36 -23.61 11.74
C ASP A 7 2.41 -24.71 11.19
N GLY A 8 2.42 -24.96 9.86
CA GLY A 8 1.57 -25.96 9.22
C GLY A 8 0.08 -25.60 9.17
N THR A 9 -0.27 -24.33 9.41
CA THR A 9 -1.67 -23.88 9.43
C THR A 9 -2.20 -23.43 8.07
N ALA A 10 -1.31 -23.22 7.09
CA ALA A 10 -1.65 -22.86 5.70
C ALA A 10 -0.85 -23.69 4.71
N THR A 11 -1.47 -24.02 3.57
CA THR A 11 -0.86 -24.82 2.50
C THR A 11 -0.85 -24.04 1.18
N ALA A 12 0.22 -24.24 0.39
CA ALA A 12 0.38 -23.68 -0.96
C ALA A 12 -0.07 -22.20 -1.07
N PRO A 13 0.57 -21.26 -0.35
CA PRO A 13 0.24 -19.86 -0.46
C PRO A 13 0.58 -19.34 -1.86
N GLU A 14 -0.25 -18.45 -2.37
CA GLU A 14 -0.04 -17.77 -3.64
C GLU A 14 -0.24 -16.27 -3.50
N VAL A 15 0.43 -15.48 -4.33
CA VAL A 15 0.19 -14.04 -4.42
C VAL A 15 -0.98 -13.82 -5.36
N LEU A 16 -2.01 -13.15 -4.90
CA LEU A 16 -3.23 -12.86 -5.66
C LEU A 16 -3.13 -11.52 -6.39
N ALA A 17 -2.59 -10.54 -5.70
CA ALA A 17 -2.39 -9.19 -6.23
C ALA A 17 -1.30 -8.46 -5.44
N THR A 18 -0.84 -7.36 -5.99
CA THR A 18 0.09 -6.44 -5.31
C THR A 18 -0.43 -5.01 -5.34
N ASN A 19 0.04 -4.17 -4.44
CA ASN A 19 -0.05 -2.72 -4.55
C ASN A 19 1.28 -2.08 -4.17
N VAL A 20 1.42 -0.80 -4.50
CA VAL A 20 2.63 -0.02 -4.29
C VAL A 20 2.33 1.21 -3.46
N MET A 21 3.37 1.79 -2.85
CA MET A 21 3.26 3.10 -2.22
C MET A 21 3.24 4.19 -3.29
N VAL A 22 2.35 5.17 -3.08
CA VAL A 22 2.27 6.41 -3.83
C VAL A 22 2.27 7.58 -2.84
N MET A 23 2.69 8.75 -3.29
CA MET A 23 2.53 9.97 -2.54
C MET A 23 1.17 10.59 -2.88
N VAL A 24 0.46 11.06 -1.87
CA VAL A 24 -0.76 11.83 -2.03
C VAL A 24 -0.59 13.21 -1.45
N VAL A 25 -1.22 14.17 -2.11
CA VAL A 25 -1.32 15.58 -1.67
C VAL A 25 -2.80 15.97 -1.63
N PRO A 26 -3.19 17.01 -0.87
CA PRO A 26 -4.56 17.48 -0.85
C PRO A 26 -5.01 17.91 -2.25
N LYS A 27 -6.30 17.84 -2.51
CA LYS A 27 -6.90 18.35 -3.76
C LYS A 27 -6.45 19.77 -4.05
N GLY A 28 -5.98 19.99 -5.28
CA GLY A 28 -5.45 21.30 -5.73
C GLY A 28 -4.01 21.55 -5.31
N ASN A 29 -3.37 20.60 -4.62
CA ASN A 29 -1.95 20.63 -4.26
C ASN A 29 -1.47 22.01 -3.76
N PRO A 30 -2.01 22.53 -2.66
CA PRO A 30 -1.72 23.90 -2.21
C PRO A 30 -0.26 24.15 -1.85
N ALA A 31 0.49 23.10 -1.50
CA ALA A 31 1.92 23.18 -1.21
C ALA A 31 2.81 23.04 -2.47
N GLU A 32 2.22 22.88 -3.65
CA GLU A 32 2.90 22.79 -4.96
C GLU A 32 3.96 21.65 -5.02
N ILE A 33 3.76 20.56 -4.26
CA ILE A 33 4.66 19.40 -4.25
C ILE A 33 4.52 18.63 -5.57
N GLN A 34 5.61 18.44 -6.31
CA GLN A 34 5.61 17.77 -7.61
C GLN A 34 6.31 16.40 -7.58
N SER A 35 7.14 16.19 -6.56
CA SER A 35 7.96 14.97 -6.44
C SER A 35 8.36 14.70 -4.99
N VAL A 36 8.88 13.51 -4.73
CA VAL A 36 9.48 13.18 -3.41
C VAL A 36 10.68 14.06 -3.06
N GLY A 37 11.30 14.70 -4.05
CA GLY A 37 12.40 15.64 -3.85
C GLY A 37 11.99 16.96 -3.18
N ASP A 38 10.70 17.29 -3.18
CA ASP A 38 10.17 18.51 -2.58
C ASP A 38 9.84 18.33 -1.09
N LEU A 39 9.76 17.08 -0.60
CA LEU A 39 9.41 16.75 0.78
C LEU A 39 10.31 17.37 1.85
N PRO A 40 11.64 17.54 1.66
CA PRO A 40 12.48 18.23 2.63
C PRO A 40 12.07 19.67 2.91
N HIS A 41 11.25 20.26 2.05
CA HIS A 41 10.73 21.64 2.16
C HIS A 41 9.26 21.70 2.61
N SER A 42 8.64 20.54 2.83
CA SER A 42 7.26 20.44 3.36
C SER A 42 7.28 20.45 4.88
N ASP A 43 6.51 21.35 5.49
CA ASP A 43 6.41 21.46 6.94
C ASP A 43 5.52 20.35 7.55
N HIS A 44 4.60 19.79 6.76
CA HIS A 44 3.57 18.84 7.22
C HIS A 44 3.51 17.57 6.35
N PHE A 45 4.62 16.83 6.30
CA PHE A 45 4.69 15.51 5.67
C PHE A 45 4.37 14.42 6.70
N VAL A 46 3.51 13.48 6.36
CA VAL A 46 3.09 12.39 7.25
C VAL A 46 3.35 11.01 6.64
N LEU A 47 3.78 10.07 7.48
CA LEU A 47 4.04 8.69 7.09
C LEU A 47 3.38 7.72 8.08
N CYS A 48 3.39 6.44 7.74
CA CYS A 48 3.16 5.38 8.72
C CYS A 48 4.37 5.21 9.65
N ASP A 49 4.11 4.75 10.88
CA ASP A 49 5.14 4.30 11.82
C ASP A 49 5.95 3.15 11.19
N PRO A 50 7.29 3.15 11.26
CA PRO A 50 8.15 2.12 10.68
C PRO A 50 7.85 0.68 11.13
N HIS A 51 7.16 0.50 12.25
CA HIS A 51 6.82 -0.82 12.80
C HIS A 51 5.51 -1.41 12.25
N VAL A 52 4.83 -0.70 11.35
CA VAL A 52 3.65 -1.22 10.64
C VAL A 52 3.97 -1.42 9.15
N PRO A 53 3.21 -2.26 8.41
CA PRO A 53 3.57 -2.64 7.03
C PRO A 53 3.78 -1.47 6.08
N CYS A 54 2.92 -0.45 6.12
CA CYS A 54 3.07 0.75 5.26
C CYS A 54 4.32 1.56 5.62
N GLY A 55 4.69 1.64 6.89
CA GLY A 55 5.89 2.36 7.34
C GLY A 55 7.19 1.60 7.07
N ASP A 56 7.16 0.26 7.18
CA ASP A 56 8.30 -0.58 6.80
C ASP A 56 8.63 -0.43 5.30
N ILE A 57 7.63 -0.50 4.42
CA ILE A 57 7.82 -0.28 2.98
C ILE A 57 8.30 1.15 2.71
N SER A 58 7.71 2.15 3.36
CA SER A 58 8.15 3.55 3.21
C SER A 58 9.59 3.73 3.61
N SER A 59 10.03 3.10 4.70
CA SER A 59 11.42 3.14 5.17
C SER A 59 12.38 2.52 4.15
N GLN A 60 12.02 1.38 3.56
CA GLN A 60 12.82 0.74 2.52
C GLN A 60 12.98 1.64 1.27
N ILE A 61 11.92 2.36 0.87
CA ILE A 61 11.96 3.31 -0.25
C ILE A 61 12.87 4.51 0.10
N ILE A 62 12.75 5.05 1.31
CA ILE A 62 13.55 6.17 1.80
C ILE A 62 15.04 5.79 1.78
N ASP A 63 15.37 4.60 2.27
CA ASP A 63 16.75 4.09 2.32
C ASP A 63 17.32 3.84 0.92
N ASP A 64 16.55 3.18 0.01
CA ASP A 64 16.99 2.91 -1.38
C ASP A 64 17.31 4.21 -2.12
N LYS A 65 16.50 5.23 -1.92
CA LYS A 65 16.62 6.53 -2.58
C LYS A 65 17.49 7.52 -1.81
N ARG A 66 17.90 7.20 -0.60
CA ARG A 66 18.65 8.09 0.31
C ARG A 66 17.95 9.44 0.48
N LEU A 67 16.64 9.39 0.69
CA LEU A 67 15.86 10.60 0.90
C LEU A 67 16.13 11.16 2.30
N ASP A 68 16.35 12.47 2.37
CA ASP A 68 16.47 13.19 3.64
C ASP A 68 15.09 13.78 3.98
N VAL A 69 14.20 12.94 4.52
CA VAL A 69 12.81 13.30 4.84
C VAL A 69 12.52 13.05 6.31
N HIS A 70 11.85 14.01 6.94
CA HIS A 70 11.49 13.96 8.35
C HIS A 70 9.99 14.16 8.47
N PRO A 71 9.21 13.06 8.66
CA PRO A 71 7.76 13.19 8.81
C PRO A 71 7.43 13.97 10.09
N SER A 72 6.48 14.90 9.98
CA SER A 72 5.97 15.69 11.10
C SER A 72 5.14 14.83 12.08
N SER A 73 4.56 13.74 11.57
CA SER A 73 3.93 12.70 12.40
C SER A 73 4.02 11.32 11.73
N GLN A 74 3.89 10.28 12.58
CA GLN A 74 3.91 8.88 12.17
C GLN A 74 2.66 8.19 12.66
N GLU A 75 1.90 7.60 11.73
CA GLU A 75 0.58 7.02 11.99
C GLU A 75 0.65 5.50 12.05
N ARG A 76 -0.21 4.89 12.86
CA ARG A 76 -0.28 3.43 12.98
C ARG A 76 -1.10 2.77 11.87
N GLN A 77 -1.89 3.54 11.15
CA GLN A 77 -2.73 3.06 10.06
C GLN A 77 -2.60 4.00 8.86
N VAL A 78 -2.56 3.41 7.67
CA VAL A 78 -2.50 4.17 6.41
C VAL A 78 -3.73 5.07 6.22
N ALA A 79 -4.88 4.66 6.76
CA ALA A 79 -6.10 5.45 6.73
C ALA A 79 -5.97 6.79 7.49
N ASP A 80 -5.16 6.83 8.56
CA ASP A 80 -4.90 8.07 9.30
C ASP A 80 -4.00 9.00 8.50
N VAL A 81 -2.99 8.46 7.78
CA VAL A 81 -2.18 9.23 6.83
C VAL A 81 -3.06 9.84 5.75
N LEU A 82 -3.90 9.02 5.10
CA LEU A 82 -4.82 9.49 4.06
C LEU A 82 -5.77 10.57 4.60
N GLY A 83 -6.36 10.35 5.78
CA GLY A 83 -7.30 11.29 6.40
C GLY A 83 -6.69 12.66 6.64
N LYS A 84 -5.44 12.73 7.13
CA LYS A 84 -4.71 13.98 7.34
C LYS A 84 -4.44 14.74 6.05
N VAL A 85 -4.07 14.02 4.98
CA VAL A 85 -3.86 14.64 3.66
C VAL A 85 -5.20 15.10 3.08
N ALA A 86 -6.22 14.26 3.04
CA ALA A 86 -7.52 14.60 2.46
C ALA A 86 -8.21 15.79 3.19
N SER A 87 -7.98 15.94 4.49
CA SER A 87 -8.50 17.08 5.27
C SER A 87 -7.66 18.36 5.13
N GLY A 88 -6.48 18.31 4.49
CA GLY A 88 -5.54 19.42 4.40
C GLY A 88 -4.76 19.69 5.70
N GLU A 89 -4.77 18.76 6.66
CA GLU A 89 -3.93 18.82 7.87
C GLU A 89 -2.46 18.53 7.53
N ALA A 90 -2.22 17.74 6.48
CA ALA A 90 -0.88 17.45 5.96
C ALA A 90 -0.75 17.90 4.50
N ASP A 91 0.43 18.37 4.12
CA ASP A 91 0.78 18.78 2.76
C ASP A 91 0.99 17.57 1.84
N ALA A 92 1.51 16.49 2.38
CA ALA A 92 1.74 15.22 1.68
C ALA A 92 1.77 14.04 2.66
N GLY A 93 1.50 12.86 2.11
CA GLY A 93 1.64 11.59 2.83
C GLY A 93 1.85 10.45 1.85
N TRP A 94 2.39 9.32 2.34
CA TRP A 94 2.51 8.11 1.52
C TRP A 94 1.48 7.08 1.95
N VAL A 95 0.74 6.58 0.96
CA VAL A 95 -0.32 5.59 1.12
C VAL A 95 -0.18 4.53 0.04
N TYR A 96 -0.93 3.44 0.13
CA TYR A 96 -0.98 2.49 -0.99
C TYR A 96 -1.79 3.06 -2.15
N SER A 97 -1.46 2.66 -3.38
CA SER A 97 -2.22 3.00 -4.59
C SER A 97 -3.72 2.71 -4.46
N THR A 98 -4.05 1.66 -3.71
CA THR A 98 -5.43 1.25 -3.40
C THR A 98 -6.17 2.25 -2.52
N ASP A 99 -5.50 2.84 -1.53
CA ASP A 99 -6.09 3.87 -0.66
C ASP A 99 -6.32 5.16 -1.45
N ALA A 100 -5.35 5.54 -2.29
CA ALA A 100 -5.47 6.70 -3.17
C ALA A 100 -6.62 6.52 -4.19
N THR A 101 -6.76 5.32 -4.78
CA THR A 101 -7.87 4.98 -5.67
C THR A 101 -9.22 5.09 -4.94
N ALA A 102 -9.30 4.64 -3.70
CA ALA A 102 -10.53 4.71 -2.90
C ALA A 102 -10.88 6.16 -2.49
N ALA A 103 -9.88 7.02 -2.29
CA ALA A 103 -10.08 8.43 -1.96
C ALA A 103 -10.60 9.24 -3.17
N GLY A 104 -10.33 8.79 -4.40
CA GLY A 104 -10.79 9.46 -5.62
C GLY A 104 -10.32 10.92 -5.69
N ASP A 105 -11.27 11.84 -5.86
CA ASP A 105 -11.00 13.28 -6.08
C ASP A 105 -10.63 14.06 -4.80
N ASP A 106 -10.56 13.41 -3.64
CA ASP A 106 -10.21 14.08 -2.37
C ASP A 106 -8.71 14.36 -2.26
N VAL A 107 -7.90 13.62 -3.02
CA VAL A 107 -6.45 13.77 -3.08
C VAL A 107 -5.94 13.75 -4.53
N GLU A 108 -4.75 14.28 -4.74
CA GLU A 108 -3.99 14.10 -5.97
C GLU A 108 -2.84 13.13 -5.74
N VAL A 109 -2.57 12.30 -6.75
CA VAL A 109 -1.57 11.22 -6.67
C VAL A 109 -0.30 11.64 -7.40
N ILE A 110 0.84 11.42 -6.74
CA ILE A 110 2.17 11.62 -7.29
C ILE A 110 2.92 10.30 -7.18
N ASP A 111 3.43 9.79 -8.28
CA ASP A 111 4.21 8.56 -8.28
C ASP A 111 5.49 8.70 -7.49
N ILE A 112 5.86 7.64 -6.78
CA ILE A 112 7.17 7.51 -6.12
C ILE A 112 8.05 6.66 -7.03
N PRO A 113 8.99 7.24 -7.80
CA PRO A 113 9.80 6.48 -8.74
C PRO A 113 10.59 5.38 -8.04
N GLY A 114 10.46 4.11 -8.47
CA GLY A 114 11.14 2.96 -7.89
C GLY A 114 10.38 2.28 -6.74
N ALA A 115 9.20 2.79 -6.34
CA ALA A 115 8.35 2.13 -5.35
C ALA A 115 7.88 0.74 -5.80
N GLU A 116 7.84 0.50 -7.11
CA GLU A 116 7.50 -0.81 -7.69
C GLU A 116 8.46 -1.95 -7.31
N LYS A 117 9.62 -1.63 -6.77
CA LYS A 117 10.56 -2.62 -6.19
C LYS A 117 10.10 -3.13 -4.82
N PHE A 118 9.24 -2.39 -4.14
CA PHE A 118 8.81 -2.61 -2.76
C PHE A 118 7.30 -2.82 -2.70
N THR A 119 6.82 -3.87 -3.37
CA THR A 119 5.39 -4.16 -3.44
C THR A 119 4.87 -4.76 -2.15
N ASN A 120 3.68 -4.33 -1.72
CA ASN A 120 2.89 -5.06 -0.75
C ASN A 120 2.16 -6.21 -1.46
N GLN A 121 2.26 -7.43 -0.94
CA GLN A 121 1.68 -8.62 -1.53
C GLN A 121 0.40 -9.03 -0.80
N ILE A 122 -0.69 -9.16 -1.54
CA ILE A 122 -1.93 -9.76 -1.07
C ILE A 122 -1.86 -11.26 -1.36
N MET A 123 -1.76 -12.04 -0.30
CA MET A 123 -1.56 -13.48 -0.40
C MET A 123 -2.80 -14.23 0.06
N GLY A 124 -3.11 -15.31 -0.64
CA GLY A 124 -4.14 -16.28 -0.28
C GLY A 124 -3.55 -17.66 -0.02
N ALA A 125 -4.18 -18.44 0.85
CA ALA A 125 -3.85 -19.84 1.09
C ALA A 125 -5.06 -20.61 1.62
N VAL A 126 -5.12 -21.91 1.35
CA VAL A 126 -6.08 -22.79 2.01
C VAL A 126 -5.56 -23.17 3.38
N THR A 127 -6.38 -23.07 4.43
CA THR A 127 -5.98 -23.52 5.76
C THR A 127 -5.86 -25.03 5.83
N ALA A 128 -4.90 -25.54 6.60
CA ALA A 128 -4.63 -26.99 6.73
C ALA A 128 -5.83 -27.77 7.31
N GLU A 129 -6.66 -27.09 8.13
CA GLU A 129 -7.85 -27.67 8.76
C GLU A 129 -9.16 -27.26 8.06
N ALA A 130 -9.10 -26.86 6.77
CA ALA A 130 -10.28 -26.48 6.02
C ALA A 130 -11.28 -27.65 5.95
N SER A 131 -12.52 -27.44 6.37
CA SER A 131 -13.60 -28.46 6.26
C SER A 131 -13.99 -28.73 4.81
N HIS A 132 -13.73 -27.78 3.91
CA HIS A 132 -14.06 -27.84 2.49
C HIS A 132 -12.89 -27.34 1.64
N PRO A 133 -11.75 -28.07 1.58
CA PRO A 133 -10.53 -27.59 0.92
C PRO A 133 -10.71 -27.37 -0.60
N ASP A 134 -11.51 -28.19 -1.28
CA ASP A 134 -11.75 -28.04 -2.72
C ASP A 134 -12.54 -26.74 -3.02
N GLN A 135 -13.51 -26.39 -2.19
CA GLN A 135 -14.25 -25.15 -2.34
C GLN A 135 -13.37 -23.93 -2.01
N ALA A 136 -12.54 -24.05 -0.97
CA ALA A 136 -11.57 -23.00 -0.64
C ALA A 136 -10.57 -22.78 -1.78
N ARG A 137 -10.10 -23.86 -2.41
CA ARG A 137 -9.23 -23.78 -3.59
C ARG A 137 -9.94 -23.09 -4.75
N ALA A 138 -11.20 -23.48 -5.04
CA ALA A 138 -11.97 -22.85 -6.11
C ALA A 138 -12.15 -21.33 -5.90
N VAL A 139 -12.29 -20.87 -4.65
CA VAL A 139 -12.33 -19.42 -4.35
C VAL A 139 -10.99 -18.76 -4.68
N LEU A 140 -9.85 -19.37 -4.30
CA LEU A 140 -8.54 -18.84 -4.65
C LEU A 140 -8.31 -18.78 -6.16
N ASP A 141 -8.75 -19.80 -6.90
CA ASP A 141 -8.65 -19.84 -8.36
C ASP A 141 -9.45 -18.71 -9.03
N ILE A 142 -10.63 -18.37 -8.48
CA ILE A 142 -11.41 -17.20 -8.92
C ILE A 142 -10.65 -15.91 -8.62
N LEU A 143 -10.10 -15.77 -7.42
CA LEU A 143 -9.38 -14.57 -7.00
C LEU A 143 -8.09 -14.33 -7.79
N SER A 144 -7.40 -15.40 -8.19
CA SER A 144 -6.18 -15.31 -8.99
C SER A 144 -6.42 -15.16 -10.50
N GLY A 145 -7.60 -15.54 -10.99
CA GLY A 145 -7.96 -15.52 -12.43
C GLY A 145 -9.07 -14.52 -12.75
N ASP A 146 -10.32 -14.96 -12.59
CA ASP A 146 -11.51 -14.20 -13.03
C ASP A 146 -11.66 -12.84 -12.35
N PHE A 147 -11.08 -12.66 -11.17
CA PHE A 147 -11.17 -11.43 -10.39
C PHE A 147 -10.15 -10.34 -10.80
N ALA A 148 -9.33 -10.59 -11.81
CA ALA A 148 -8.25 -9.69 -12.22
C ALA A 148 -8.72 -8.26 -12.60
N SER A 149 -9.89 -8.13 -13.24
CA SER A 149 -10.47 -6.81 -13.56
C SER A 149 -10.84 -6.05 -12.29
N THR A 150 -11.44 -6.73 -11.33
CA THR A 150 -11.83 -6.13 -10.04
C THR A 150 -10.63 -5.68 -9.24
N TRP A 151 -9.52 -6.46 -9.24
CA TRP A 151 -8.27 -6.02 -8.63
C TRP A 151 -7.79 -4.70 -9.22
N ARG A 152 -7.75 -4.58 -10.58
CA ARG A 152 -7.32 -3.33 -11.26
C ARG A 152 -8.22 -2.15 -10.95
N GLU A 153 -9.54 -2.33 -10.96
CA GLU A 153 -10.52 -1.29 -10.62
C GLU A 153 -10.35 -0.74 -9.19
N ARG A 154 -9.77 -1.54 -8.30
CA ARG A 154 -9.48 -1.17 -6.91
C ARG A 154 -8.05 -0.71 -6.67
N GLY A 155 -7.27 -0.47 -7.73
CA GLY A 155 -5.90 0.04 -7.64
C GLY A 155 -4.84 -1.02 -7.32
N PHE A 156 -5.19 -2.32 -7.35
CA PHE A 156 -4.24 -3.42 -7.24
C PHE A 156 -3.68 -3.83 -8.61
N THR A 157 -2.51 -4.44 -8.60
CA THR A 157 -1.95 -5.14 -9.75
C THR A 157 -2.14 -6.64 -9.53
N PRO A 158 -3.03 -7.33 -10.28
CA PRO A 158 -3.19 -8.78 -10.17
C PRO A 158 -1.93 -9.50 -10.65
N THR A 159 -1.67 -10.70 -10.11
CA THR A 159 -0.67 -11.62 -10.65
C THR A 159 -1.18 -12.24 -11.96
N GLU A 160 -0.29 -12.41 -12.94
CA GLU A 160 -0.57 -13.11 -14.21
C GLU A 160 -0.49 -14.63 -14.05
#